data_2a544d0c2f5abe182583f79825f40118
#
_entry.id   2a544d0c2f5abe182583f79825f40118
#
_cell.length_a   1.000
_cell.length_b   1.000
_cell.length_c   1.000
_cell.angle_alpha   90.00
_cell.angle_beta   90.00
_cell.angle_gamma   90.00
#
_symmetry.space_group_name_H-M   'P 1'
#
loop_
_entity.id
_entity.type
_entity.pdbx_description
1 polymer ?
#
loop_
_entity_poly.entity_id
_entity_poly.type
_entity_poly.pdbx_seq_one_letter_code
_entity_poly.pdbx_strand_id
1 'polypeptide(L)'
;MKNVSALENIHKHGLFGNHDSKDELINIREIKDILIYQIVKYKKSSISIDKIKIDNLNLPQTLLVSSNPNTRILWMGPDNWLVVSKNKEIEKSILENLSHDDFALTDLSHSRTILELEGSFVDEVLKKGCPLNLDGLDEGKCSNSAFHAITITIDFISSNPRKVRIFALRSFGESLYHSITAVSYTHLRAHET
;
A
#
# COMPACT_ATOMS: atom_id res chain seq x y z
N MET A 1 -16.48 -13.64 12.42
CA MET A 1 -15.83 -12.66 13.33
C MET A 1 -15.95 -11.27 12.72
N LYS A 2 -16.39 -10.26 13.46
CA LYS A 2 -16.43 -8.88 12.96
C LYS A 2 -14.99 -8.38 12.83
N ASN A 3 -14.60 -7.92 11.66
CA ASN A 3 -13.25 -7.41 11.40
C ASN A 3 -13.10 -6.05 12.09
N VAL A 4 -12.47 -6.02 13.27
CA VAL A 4 -12.23 -4.78 14.02
C VAL A 4 -11.02 -4.09 13.41
N SER A 5 -11.18 -2.85 12.96
CA SER A 5 -10.08 -2.04 12.44
C SER A 5 -9.07 -1.70 13.52
N ALA A 6 -7.79 -1.59 13.16
CA ALA A 6 -6.76 -1.07 14.06
C ALA A 6 -6.99 0.41 14.43
N LEU A 7 -7.78 1.12 13.62
CA LEU A 7 -8.05 2.57 13.76
C LEU A 7 -9.50 2.87 14.12
N GLU A 8 -10.30 1.87 14.53
CA GLU A 8 -11.75 2.01 14.72
C GLU A 8 -12.14 3.17 15.64
N ASN A 9 -11.35 3.42 16.68
CA ASN A 9 -11.62 4.47 17.66
C ASN A 9 -10.87 5.78 17.42
N ILE A 10 -9.96 5.84 16.46
CA ILE A 10 -8.99 6.93 16.32
C ILE A 10 -9.13 7.62 14.97
N HIS A 11 -9.47 6.85 13.94
CA HIS A 11 -9.54 7.35 12.58
C HIS A 11 -10.70 8.31 12.39
N LYS A 12 -10.38 9.57 12.15
CA LYS A 12 -11.31 10.56 11.64
C LYS A 12 -11.15 10.64 10.12
N HIS A 13 -12.20 10.28 9.40
CA HIS A 13 -12.24 10.52 7.96
C HIS A 13 -12.25 12.04 7.70
N GLY A 14 -11.50 12.50 6.73
CA GLY A 14 -11.57 13.90 6.34
C GLY A 14 -10.32 14.43 5.67
N LEU A 15 -10.33 15.73 5.49
CA LEU A 15 -9.24 16.52 4.94
C LEU A 15 -8.32 16.96 6.08
N PHE A 16 -7.04 16.77 5.88
CA PHE A 16 -5.97 17.15 6.79
C PHE A 16 -5.01 18.11 6.09
N GLY A 17 -4.50 19.09 6.83
CA GLY A 17 -3.58 20.10 6.30
C GLY A 17 -4.09 21.51 6.46
N ASN A 18 -3.67 22.40 5.58
CA ASN A 18 -4.06 23.81 5.60
C ASN A 18 -5.45 24.02 5.00
N HIS A 19 -6.45 24.32 5.82
CA HIS A 19 -7.81 24.56 5.37
C HIS A 19 -7.99 25.90 4.62
N ASP A 20 -7.01 26.81 4.71
CA ASP A 20 -7.02 28.07 3.98
C ASP A 20 -6.52 27.92 2.53
N SER A 21 -5.85 26.78 2.24
CA SER A 21 -5.34 26.45 0.90
C SER A 21 -5.78 25.04 0.49
N LYS A 22 -6.66 24.96 -0.50
CA LYS A 22 -7.13 23.64 -1.02
C LYS A 22 -6.01 22.77 -1.57
N ASP A 23 -4.92 23.37 -2.03
CA ASP A 23 -3.78 22.67 -2.62
C ASP A 23 -2.87 22.05 -1.55
N GLU A 24 -3.06 22.41 -0.28
CA GLU A 24 -2.31 21.90 0.87
C GLU A 24 -3.13 20.92 1.73
N LEU A 25 -4.19 20.38 1.17
CA LEU A 25 -5.03 19.37 1.83
C LEU A 25 -4.77 17.99 1.29
N ILE A 26 -4.81 17.01 2.19
CA ILE A 26 -4.86 15.58 1.85
C ILE A 26 -6.09 14.93 2.45
N ASN A 27 -6.70 14.04 1.70
CA ASN A 27 -7.72 13.15 2.19
C ASN A 27 -7.06 11.86 2.68
N ILE A 28 -7.30 11.49 3.95
CA ILE A 28 -6.76 10.26 4.55
C ILE A 28 -7.92 9.35 4.87
N ARG A 29 -7.88 8.12 4.37
CA ARG A 29 -8.87 7.10 4.69
C ARG A 29 -8.23 5.73 4.93
N GLU A 30 -8.78 4.98 5.88
CA GLU A 30 -8.44 3.58 6.04
C GLU A 30 -9.20 2.73 5.02
N ILE A 31 -8.49 1.83 4.35
CA ILE A 31 -9.08 0.86 3.43
C ILE A 31 -9.32 -0.43 4.20
N LYS A 32 -10.59 -0.88 4.21
CA LYS A 32 -11.07 -2.08 4.93
C LYS A 32 -11.58 -3.13 3.94
N ASP A 33 -11.82 -4.33 4.44
CA ASP A 33 -12.47 -5.43 3.70
C ASP A 33 -11.71 -5.81 2.42
N ILE A 34 -10.38 -5.81 2.50
CA ILE A 34 -9.47 -6.25 1.45
C ILE A 34 -8.75 -7.52 1.88
N LEU A 35 -8.64 -8.47 0.95
CA LEU A 35 -7.83 -9.67 1.11
C LEU A 35 -6.39 -9.38 0.69
N ILE A 36 -5.44 -9.85 1.47
CA ILE A 36 -4.01 -9.64 1.23
C ILE A 36 -3.29 -10.97 1.36
N TYR A 37 -2.62 -11.39 0.28
CA TYR A 37 -1.80 -12.59 0.26
C TYR A 37 -0.37 -12.27 -0.14
N GLN A 38 0.58 -12.82 0.61
CA GLN A 38 1.98 -12.79 0.21
C GLN A 38 2.31 -14.08 -0.53
N ILE A 39 2.98 -13.94 -1.67
CA ILE A 39 3.44 -15.04 -2.51
C ILE A 39 4.96 -14.96 -2.56
N VAL A 40 5.63 -16.05 -2.21
CA VAL A 40 7.09 -16.17 -2.26
C VAL A 40 7.46 -17.39 -3.08
N LYS A 41 8.20 -17.20 -4.17
CA LYS A 41 8.77 -18.31 -4.96
C LYS A 41 9.98 -18.90 -4.24
N TYR A 42 10.05 -20.22 -4.17
CA TYR A 42 11.19 -20.87 -3.57
C TYR A 42 12.44 -20.78 -4.44
N LYS A 43 13.60 -20.57 -3.81
CA LYS A 43 14.90 -20.47 -4.52
C LYS A 43 15.23 -21.71 -5.34
N LYS A 44 14.77 -22.89 -4.92
CA LYS A 44 14.96 -24.16 -5.62
C LYS A 44 14.06 -24.34 -6.85
N SER A 45 13.01 -23.53 -6.98
CA SER A 45 12.07 -23.63 -8.10
C SER A 45 12.67 -23.05 -9.37
N SER A 46 12.57 -23.80 -10.46
CA SER A 46 12.97 -23.38 -11.80
C SER A 46 11.81 -22.85 -12.65
N ILE A 47 10.61 -22.71 -12.04
CA ILE A 47 9.41 -22.26 -12.80
C ILE A 47 9.59 -20.83 -13.29
N SER A 48 9.17 -20.59 -14.56
CA SER A 48 9.11 -19.24 -15.11
C SER A 48 7.87 -18.53 -14.61
N ILE A 49 8.05 -17.36 -13.99
CA ILE A 49 6.97 -16.51 -13.48
C ILE A 49 6.12 -15.86 -14.57
N ASP A 50 6.64 -15.78 -15.82
CA ASP A 50 5.97 -15.10 -16.93
C ASP A 50 4.67 -15.79 -17.39
N LYS A 51 4.54 -17.07 -17.07
CA LYS A 51 3.37 -17.89 -17.41
C LYS A 51 2.29 -17.87 -16.34
N ILE A 52 2.61 -17.32 -15.17
CA ILE A 52 1.70 -17.30 -14.02
C ILE A 52 0.76 -16.11 -14.10
N LYS A 53 -0.53 -16.39 -13.98
CA LYS A 53 -1.56 -15.37 -13.92
C LYS A 53 -2.44 -15.57 -12.69
N ILE A 54 -2.66 -14.50 -11.95
CA ILE A 54 -3.58 -14.46 -10.82
C ILE A 54 -4.63 -13.39 -11.13
N ASP A 55 -5.90 -13.77 -11.16
CA ASP A 55 -7.00 -12.87 -11.52
C ASP A 55 -6.75 -12.15 -12.87
N ASN A 56 -6.22 -12.91 -13.86
CA ASN A 56 -5.78 -12.45 -15.20
C ASN A 56 -4.60 -11.46 -15.21
N LEU A 57 -3.92 -11.26 -14.09
CA LEU A 57 -2.74 -10.40 -13.98
C LEU A 57 -1.46 -11.23 -13.93
N ASN A 58 -0.42 -10.79 -14.63
CA ASN A 58 0.92 -11.35 -14.52
C ASN A 58 1.58 -10.89 -13.20
N LEU A 59 2.51 -11.69 -12.68
CA LEU A 59 3.38 -11.26 -11.59
C LEU A 59 4.28 -10.12 -12.08
N PRO A 60 4.25 -8.94 -11.42
CA PRO A 60 4.99 -7.77 -11.89
C PRO A 60 6.50 -7.90 -11.64
N GLN A 61 7.27 -7.21 -12.48
CA GLN A 61 8.70 -7.03 -12.32
C GLN A 61 9.03 -5.97 -11.27
N THR A 62 10.32 -5.74 -11.05
CA THR A 62 10.87 -4.83 -10.04
C THR A 62 10.19 -3.46 -10.04
N LEU A 63 9.72 -3.07 -8.86
CA LEU A 63 9.04 -1.80 -8.56
C LEU A 63 7.71 -1.59 -9.29
N LEU A 64 7.21 -2.57 -10.04
CA LEU A 64 5.96 -2.46 -10.79
C LEU A 64 4.79 -3.07 -10.04
N VAL A 65 3.61 -2.65 -10.45
CA VAL A 65 2.32 -3.17 -10.01
C VAL A 65 1.52 -3.63 -11.23
N SER A 66 1.03 -4.85 -11.19
CA SER A 66 0.00 -5.32 -12.14
C SER A 66 -1.36 -5.12 -11.51
N SER A 67 -2.32 -4.53 -12.24
CA SER A 67 -3.62 -4.21 -11.66
C SER A 67 -4.79 -4.38 -12.61
N ASN A 68 -5.94 -4.73 -12.04
CA ASN A 68 -7.27 -4.66 -12.62
C ASN A 68 -8.23 -3.93 -11.64
N PRO A 69 -9.53 -3.76 -11.95
CA PRO A 69 -10.45 -3.04 -11.05
C PRO A 69 -10.57 -3.61 -9.63
N ASN A 70 -10.31 -4.90 -9.44
CA ASN A 70 -10.50 -5.59 -8.16
C ASN A 70 -9.21 -5.99 -7.48
N THR A 71 -8.15 -6.24 -8.24
CA THR A 71 -6.91 -6.85 -7.75
C THR A 71 -5.69 -6.02 -8.16
N ARG A 72 -4.74 -5.90 -7.25
CA ARG A 72 -3.42 -5.32 -7.48
C ARG A 72 -2.36 -6.30 -6.97
N ILE A 73 -1.33 -6.52 -7.77
CA ILE A 73 -0.18 -7.35 -7.41
C ILE A 73 1.03 -6.43 -7.36
N LEU A 74 1.63 -6.30 -6.19
CA LEU A 74 2.78 -5.44 -5.94
C LEU A 74 4.05 -6.28 -5.89
N TRP A 75 5.12 -5.82 -6.51
CA TRP A 75 6.45 -6.39 -6.32
C TRP A 75 7.00 -5.98 -4.95
N MET A 76 7.38 -6.95 -4.13
CA MET A 76 7.88 -6.73 -2.77
C MET A 76 9.39 -6.96 -2.65
N GLY A 77 9.98 -7.59 -3.64
CA GLY A 77 11.39 -7.98 -3.69
C GLY A 77 11.60 -9.12 -4.66
N PRO A 78 12.83 -9.58 -4.86
CA PRO A 78 13.10 -10.76 -5.69
C PRO A 78 12.25 -11.94 -5.22
N ASP A 79 11.56 -12.59 -6.17
CA ASP A 79 10.71 -13.76 -5.92
C ASP A 79 9.60 -13.55 -4.86
N ASN A 80 9.17 -12.30 -4.63
CA ASN A 80 8.21 -11.96 -3.57
C ASN A 80 7.19 -10.93 -4.06
N TRP A 81 5.90 -11.23 -3.88
CA TRP A 81 4.78 -10.39 -4.32
C TRP A 81 3.69 -10.29 -3.27
N LEU A 82 2.99 -9.18 -3.26
CA LEU A 82 1.81 -8.93 -2.43
C LEU A 82 0.58 -8.80 -3.31
N VAL A 83 -0.36 -9.72 -3.18
CA VAL A 83 -1.66 -9.68 -3.86
C VAL A 83 -2.65 -8.99 -2.93
N VAL A 84 -3.26 -7.92 -3.42
CA VAL A 84 -4.25 -7.10 -2.68
C VAL A 84 -5.53 -7.09 -3.48
N SER A 85 -6.63 -7.65 -2.96
CA SER A 85 -7.85 -7.85 -3.74
C SER A 85 -9.13 -7.62 -2.97
N LYS A 86 -10.14 -7.07 -3.67
CA LYS A 86 -11.54 -7.03 -3.23
C LYS A 86 -12.32 -8.28 -3.67
N ASN A 87 -11.73 -9.08 -4.57
CA ASN A 87 -12.33 -10.32 -5.05
C ASN A 87 -12.24 -11.39 -3.96
N LYS A 88 -13.37 -11.87 -3.46
CA LYS A 88 -13.42 -12.89 -2.40
C LYS A 88 -12.94 -14.27 -2.86
N GLU A 89 -12.92 -14.52 -4.17
CA GLU A 89 -12.46 -15.76 -4.76
C GLU A 89 -10.96 -15.72 -5.12
N ILE A 90 -10.23 -14.68 -4.70
CA ILE A 90 -8.83 -14.48 -5.06
C ILE A 90 -7.94 -15.63 -4.57
N GLU A 91 -8.19 -16.16 -3.39
CA GLU A 91 -7.44 -17.29 -2.84
C GLU A 91 -7.53 -18.52 -3.75
N LYS A 92 -8.73 -18.82 -4.25
CA LYS A 92 -8.94 -19.90 -5.20
C LYS A 92 -8.14 -19.69 -6.48
N SER A 93 -8.20 -18.48 -7.05
CA SER A 93 -7.41 -18.12 -8.24
C SER A 93 -5.90 -18.28 -8.01
N ILE A 94 -5.40 -17.96 -6.81
CA ILE A 94 -4.00 -18.15 -6.43
C ILE A 94 -3.68 -19.65 -6.40
N LEU A 95 -4.46 -20.45 -5.67
CA LEU A 95 -4.22 -21.88 -5.48
C LEU A 95 -4.33 -22.70 -6.77
N GLU A 96 -5.17 -22.28 -7.71
CA GLU A 96 -5.30 -22.92 -9.03
C GLU A 96 -4.08 -22.69 -9.94
N ASN A 97 -3.34 -21.59 -9.74
CA ASN A 97 -2.24 -21.18 -10.61
C ASN A 97 -0.86 -21.36 -9.99
N LEU A 98 -0.76 -21.60 -8.67
CA LEU A 98 0.50 -21.76 -7.96
C LEU A 98 0.61 -23.15 -7.33
N SER A 99 1.71 -23.84 -7.64
CA SER A 99 2.06 -25.10 -6.97
C SER A 99 2.69 -24.81 -5.61
N HIS A 100 2.30 -25.57 -4.59
CA HIS A 100 2.93 -25.54 -3.27
C HIS A 100 4.40 -26.02 -3.29
N ASP A 101 4.82 -26.74 -4.33
CA ASP A 101 6.23 -27.17 -4.49
C ASP A 101 7.13 -26.00 -4.91
N ASP A 102 6.55 -24.97 -5.54
CA ASP A 102 7.27 -23.83 -6.10
C ASP A 102 7.08 -22.55 -5.32
N PHE A 103 5.95 -22.41 -4.58
CA PHE A 103 5.57 -21.16 -3.91
C PHE A 103 5.06 -21.38 -2.48
N ALA A 104 5.43 -20.45 -1.61
CA ALA A 104 4.75 -20.25 -0.33
C ALA A 104 3.63 -19.21 -0.48
N LEU A 105 2.47 -19.49 0.09
CA LEU A 105 1.34 -18.57 0.20
C LEU A 105 1.07 -18.25 1.67
N THR A 106 0.96 -16.97 2.00
CA THR A 106 0.64 -16.52 3.37
C THR A 106 -0.51 -15.53 3.33
N ASP A 107 -1.57 -15.78 4.09
CA ASP A 107 -2.67 -14.84 4.29
C ASP A 107 -2.24 -13.74 5.27
N LEU A 108 -2.23 -12.51 4.80
CA LEU A 108 -1.90 -11.30 5.56
C LEU A 108 -3.10 -10.35 5.74
N SER A 109 -4.31 -10.77 5.39
CA SER A 109 -5.52 -9.91 5.38
C SER A 109 -5.81 -9.27 6.73
N HIS A 110 -5.46 -9.94 7.83
CA HIS A 110 -5.68 -9.42 9.19
C HIS A 110 -4.43 -8.84 9.85
N SER A 111 -3.28 -8.87 9.17
CA SER A 111 -1.99 -8.43 9.72
C SER A 111 -1.56 -7.05 9.25
N ARG A 112 -2.31 -6.41 8.36
CA ARG A 112 -1.99 -5.12 7.77
C ARG A 112 -3.05 -4.07 8.07
N THR A 113 -2.60 -2.82 8.20
CA THR A 113 -3.41 -1.60 8.10
C THR A 113 -3.06 -0.93 6.78
N ILE A 114 -4.08 -0.43 6.07
CA ILE A 114 -3.91 0.28 4.81
C ILE A 114 -4.48 1.67 4.95
N LEU A 115 -3.64 2.69 4.76
CA LEU A 115 -4.05 4.08 4.65
C LEU A 115 -3.96 4.53 3.19
N GLU A 116 -5.03 5.07 2.67
CA GLU A 116 -5.03 5.72 1.37
C GLU A 116 -4.97 7.24 1.57
N LEU A 117 -3.99 7.86 0.92
CA LEU A 117 -3.78 9.30 0.90
C LEU A 117 -4.08 9.82 -0.51
N GLU A 118 -4.86 10.90 -0.61
CA GLU A 118 -5.25 11.49 -1.88
C GLU A 118 -5.20 13.01 -1.79
N GLY A 119 -4.58 13.66 -2.77
CA GLY A 119 -4.49 15.12 -2.88
C GLY A 119 -3.13 15.58 -3.42
N SER A 120 -3.04 16.86 -3.76
CA SER A 120 -1.81 17.47 -4.32
C SER A 120 -0.64 17.47 -3.33
N PHE A 121 -0.93 17.44 -2.03
CA PHE A 121 0.05 17.53 -0.95
C PHE A 121 0.63 16.18 -0.49
N VAL A 122 0.22 15.07 -1.10
CA VAL A 122 0.65 13.71 -0.71
C VAL A 122 2.16 13.54 -0.77
N ASP A 123 2.81 14.01 -1.83
CA ASP A 123 4.26 13.85 -1.99
C ASP A 123 5.05 14.63 -0.94
N GLU A 124 4.58 15.81 -0.55
CA GLU A 124 5.22 16.61 0.50
C GLU A 124 5.12 15.93 1.88
N VAL A 125 3.98 15.30 2.17
CA VAL A 125 3.81 14.50 3.39
C VAL A 125 4.76 13.29 3.37
N LEU A 126 4.87 12.59 2.25
CA LEU A 126 5.77 11.45 2.11
C LEU A 126 7.23 11.86 2.27
N LYS A 127 7.70 12.94 1.62
CA LYS A 127 9.08 13.45 1.71
C LYS A 127 9.52 13.75 3.14
N LYS A 128 8.60 14.17 4.00
CA LYS A 128 8.91 14.49 5.40
C LYS A 128 9.14 13.27 6.28
N GLY A 129 8.48 12.15 5.98
CA GLY A 129 8.55 10.94 6.79
C GLY A 129 9.32 9.79 6.15
N CYS A 130 9.47 9.78 4.81
CA CYS A 130 10.11 8.72 4.04
C CYS A 130 11.48 9.15 3.48
N PRO A 131 12.54 8.37 3.68
CA PRO A 131 13.83 8.57 3.02
C PRO A 131 13.82 8.02 1.59
N LEU A 132 12.74 8.25 0.85
CA LEU A 132 12.51 7.72 -0.49
C LEU A 132 12.56 8.86 -1.50
N ASN A 133 13.35 8.70 -2.58
CA ASN A 133 13.22 9.58 -3.73
C ASN A 133 11.91 9.24 -4.46
N LEU A 134 10.99 10.19 -4.50
CA LEU A 134 9.69 10.04 -5.15
C LEU A 134 9.73 10.30 -6.65
N ASP A 135 10.84 10.83 -7.18
CA ASP A 135 10.99 11.11 -8.60
C ASP A 135 10.87 9.81 -9.42
N GLY A 136 9.95 9.81 -10.37
CA GLY A 136 9.67 8.65 -11.20
C GLY A 136 8.90 7.52 -10.52
N LEU A 137 8.38 7.72 -9.30
CA LEU A 137 7.44 6.81 -8.64
C LEU A 137 6.00 7.26 -8.92
N ASP A 138 5.53 6.90 -10.11
CA ASP A 138 4.22 7.25 -10.62
C ASP A 138 3.23 6.09 -10.52
N GLU A 139 2.03 6.30 -11.09
CA GLU A 139 0.98 5.29 -11.18
C GLU A 139 1.52 3.94 -11.70
N GLY A 140 1.10 2.85 -11.08
CA GLY A 140 1.51 1.49 -11.43
C GLY A 140 2.88 1.09 -10.90
N LYS A 141 3.47 1.87 -10.00
CA LYS A 141 4.69 1.53 -9.26
C LYS A 141 4.43 1.28 -7.80
N CYS A 142 5.36 0.60 -7.14
CA CYS A 142 5.36 0.38 -5.69
C CYS A 142 6.79 0.45 -5.15
N SER A 143 6.92 0.74 -3.87
CA SER A 143 8.21 0.76 -3.19
C SER A 143 8.07 0.38 -1.72
N ASN A 144 9.09 -0.28 -1.19
CA ASN A 144 9.23 -0.49 0.25
C ASN A 144 10.10 0.61 0.84
N SER A 145 9.70 1.13 1.99
CA SER A 145 10.39 2.22 2.68
C SER A 145 10.09 2.18 4.18
N ALA A 146 10.42 3.26 4.87
CA ALA A 146 9.94 3.54 6.22
C ALA A 146 9.27 4.90 6.26
N PHE A 147 8.32 5.10 7.17
CA PHE A 147 7.77 6.39 7.53
C PHE A 147 8.01 6.60 9.02
N HIS A 148 8.87 7.57 9.41
CA HIS A 148 9.30 7.78 10.79
C HIS A 148 9.66 6.45 11.52
N ALA A 149 10.53 5.64 10.90
CA ALA A 149 10.98 4.31 11.36
C ALA A 149 9.93 3.19 11.34
N ILE A 150 8.69 3.43 10.93
CA ILE A 150 7.69 2.38 10.69
C ILE A 150 7.89 1.83 9.28
N THR A 151 8.19 0.54 9.17
CA THR A 151 8.31 -0.12 7.86
C THR A 151 6.98 -0.10 7.11
N ILE A 152 7.01 0.40 5.88
CA ILE A 152 5.84 0.55 5.01
C ILE A 152 6.10 0.03 3.61
N THR A 153 5.02 -0.32 2.92
CA THR A 153 4.98 -0.48 1.46
C THR A 153 4.08 0.60 0.90
N ILE A 154 4.51 1.27 -0.16
CA ILE A 154 3.72 2.29 -0.85
C ILE A 154 3.33 1.77 -2.22
N ASP A 155 2.03 1.82 -2.52
CA ASP A 155 1.44 1.53 -3.84
C ASP A 155 0.96 2.84 -4.46
N PHE A 156 1.53 3.23 -5.58
CA PHE A 156 1.19 4.45 -6.31
C PHE A 156 0.00 4.18 -7.23
N ILE A 157 -1.20 4.64 -6.82
CA ILE A 157 -2.49 4.33 -7.44
C ILE A 157 -2.80 5.24 -8.62
N SER A 158 -2.51 6.54 -8.48
CA SER A 158 -2.80 7.57 -9.49
C SER A 158 -1.84 8.74 -9.34
N SER A 159 -1.53 9.38 -10.46
CA SER A 159 -0.70 10.59 -10.49
C SER A 159 -1.55 11.88 -10.52
N ASN A 160 -2.80 11.83 -11.00
CA ASN A 160 -3.69 12.99 -11.01
C ASN A 160 -5.17 12.58 -10.80
N PRO A 161 -5.77 12.87 -9.61
CA PRO A 161 -5.10 13.41 -8.42
C PRO A 161 -4.06 12.41 -7.87
N ARG A 162 -3.03 12.93 -7.21
CA ARG A 162 -2.02 12.09 -6.58
C ARG A 162 -2.67 11.21 -5.52
N LYS A 163 -2.53 9.90 -5.65
CA LYS A 163 -3.13 8.93 -4.74
C LYS A 163 -2.17 7.79 -4.48
N VAL A 164 -1.98 7.47 -3.21
CA VAL A 164 -1.13 6.35 -2.77
C VAL A 164 -1.84 5.53 -1.70
N ARG A 165 -1.47 4.25 -1.60
CA ARG A 165 -1.81 3.39 -0.46
C ARG A 165 -0.55 3.04 0.30
N ILE A 166 -0.60 3.20 1.60
CA ILE A 166 0.49 2.87 2.51
C ILE A 166 0.06 1.66 3.34
N PHE A 167 0.84 0.59 3.26
CA PHE A 167 0.64 -0.64 4.00
C PHE A 167 1.63 -0.68 5.16
N ALA A 168 1.16 -0.92 6.36
CA ALA A 168 1.98 -1.16 7.54
C ALA A 168 1.51 -2.40 8.29
N LEU A 169 2.29 -2.89 9.23
CA LEU A 169 1.83 -3.89 10.17
C LEU A 169 0.66 -3.30 10.98
N ARG A 170 -0.36 -4.10 11.23
CA ARG A 170 -1.56 -3.68 11.97
C ARG A 170 -1.24 -3.07 13.33
N SER A 171 -0.23 -3.61 14.03
CA SER A 171 0.22 -3.11 15.33
C SER A 171 0.78 -1.68 15.28
N PHE A 172 1.22 -1.22 14.12
CA PHE A 172 1.71 0.15 13.90
C PHE A 172 0.67 1.08 13.25
N GLY A 173 -0.55 0.59 13.02
CA GLY A 173 -1.59 1.37 12.34
C GLY A 173 -1.87 2.72 12.99
N GLU A 174 -2.06 2.75 14.30
CA GLU A 174 -2.28 3.96 15.09
C GLU A 174 -1.08 4.92 15.01
N SER A 175 0.13 4.42 15.24
CA SER A 175 1.35 5.22 15.19
C SER A 175 1.59 5.82 13.80
N LEU A 176 1.33 5.05 12.75
CA LEU A 176 1.44 5.52 11.38
C LEU A 176 0.41 6.62 11.08
N TYR A 177 -0.85 6.41 11.47
CA TYR A 177 -1.91 7.39 11.29
C TYR A 177 -1.59 8.72 11.99
N HIS A 178 -1.15 8.66 13.26
CA HIS A 178 -0.73 9.85 13.99
C HIS A 178 0.48 10.54 13.36
N SER A 179 1.47 9.79 12.91
CA SER A 179 2.65 10.35 12.25
C SER A 179 2.28 11.07 10.95
N ILE A 180 1.43 10.48 10.12
CA ILE A 180 1.00 11.09 8.84
C ILE A 180 0.17 12.35 9.12
N THR A 181 -0.79 12.29 10.04
CA THR A 181 -1.64 13.44 10.37
C THR A 181 -0.83 14.58 11.01
N ALA A 182 0.10 14.29 11.90
CA ALA A 182 0.97 15.30 12.50
C ALA A 182 1.79 16.04 11.44
N VAL A 183 2.39 15.29 10.48
CA VAL A 183 3.17 15.87 9.38
C VAL A 183 2.31 16.75 8.48
N SER A 184 1.04 16.38 8.25
CA SER A 184 0.10 17.16 7.44
C SER A 184 -0.18 18.55 8.02
N TYR A 185 -0.11 18.71 9.35
CA TYR A 185 -0.33 19.99 10.02
C TYR A 185 0.95 20.81 10.24
N THR A 186 2.12 20.23 10.27
CA THR A 186 3.37 20.96 10.57
C THR A 186 3.79 21.94 9.48
N HIS A 187 3.18 21.91 8.30
CA HIS A 187 3.42 22.90 7.24
C HIS A 187 2.87 24.28 7.57
N LEU A 188 1.82 24.35 8.39
CA LEU A 188 1.21 25.61 8.79
C LEU A 188 2.15 26.53 9.58
N ARG A 189 3.10 25.97 10.33
CA ARG A 189 4.02 26.74 11.20
C ARG A 189 5.30 27.22 10.51
N ALA A 190 5.65 26.67 9.35
CA ALA A 190 6.89 27.04 8.65
C ALA A 190 6.75 28.31 7.78
N HIS A 191 5.55 28.80 7.56
CA HIS A 191 5.28 30.03 6.79
C HIS A 191 4.91 31.25 7.66
N GLU A 192 4.86 31.09 9.00
CA GLU A 192 4.57 32.18 9.94
C GLU A 192 5.81 32.83 10.58
N THR A 193 7.01 32.51 10.08
CA THR A 193 8.28 33.16 10.55
C THR A 193 8.98 33.85 9.32
#